data_c7df6ad2a7c52198612c378c390582e0
#
_entry.id   c7df6ad2a7c52198612c378c390582e0
#
_cell.length_a   1.000
_cell.length_b   1.000
_cell.length_c   1.000
_cell.angle_alpha   90.00
_cell.angle_beta   90.00
_cell.angle_gamma   90.00
#
_symmetry.space_group_name_H-M   'P 1'
#
loop_
_entity.id
_entity.type
_entity.pdbx_description
1 polymer ?
#
loop_
_entity_poly.entity_id
_entity_poly.type
_entity_poly.pdbx_seq_one_letter_code
_entity_poly.pdbx_strand_id
1 'polypeptide(L)'
;MTASSSPRTSATMSQPSVVYLSNLTPAGDLGFSVTPGPAVIYGHTYPNSVGFMCGSSSSDTPGTYKLNGQATEFRTTVGVPDNWPTNYVVGGSVIGDGHTLATFSVSVLKPKAININVSHVEILQLQCSYALDTSDNGTYAVGIDFGDGRLIEHG
;
A
#
# COMPACT_ATOMS: atom_id res chain seq x y z
N MET A 1 43.06 -6.11 -27.17
CA MET A 1 42.56 -5.95 -26.66
C MET A 1 41.84 -5.68 -26.29
N THR A 2 41.41 -5.67 -25.87
CA THR A 2 40.66 -5.52 -25.35
C THR A 2 39.91 -5.06 -25.08
N ALA A 3 39.51 -5.00 -24.80
CA ALA A 3 38.74 -4.63 -24.29
C ALA A 3 38.08 -4.40 -23.92
N SER A 4 37.90 -4.42 -23.62
CA SER A 4 37.20 -4.23 -22.97
C SER A 4 36.45 -3.92 -22.74
N SER A 5 36.13 -4.02 -22.50
CA SER A 5 35.37 -3.80 -22.03
C SER A 5 34.67 -3.45 -21.65
N SER A 6 34.44 -3.45 -21.39
CA SER A 6 33.70 -3.19 -20.78
C SER A 6 33.01 -2.73 -20.55
N PRO A 7 32.82 -2.62 -20.31
CA PRO A 7 31.98 -2.27 -19.80
C PRO A 7 31.10 -1.96 -19.46
N ARG A 8 31.11 -2.02 -19.27
CA ARG A 8 30.31 -1.75 -18.79
C ARG A 8 29.57 -1.33 -18.76
N THR A 9 29.43 -1.40 -18.79
CA THR A 9 28.66 -0.93 -18.59
C THR A 9 27.74 -1.02 -18.37
N SER A 10 27.61 -1.48 -18.51
CA SER A 10 26.69 -1.66 -18.15
C SER A 10 25.99 -1.52 -17.42
N ALA A 11 26.30 -1.86 -17.17
CA ALA A 11 25.48 -1.87 -16.16
C ALA A 11 24.76 -0.77 -15.92
N THR A 12 25.10 -0.13 -16.44
CA THR A 12 24.47 0.98 -16.31
C THR A 12 23.05 0.90 -16.45
N MET A 13 22.56 -0.14 -16.89
CA MET A 13 21.19 -0.21 -16.93
C MET A 13 20.74 -0.62 -15.66
N SER A 14 20.36 0.26 -14.85
CA SER A 14 19.78 -0.08 -13.61
C SER A 14 18.55 -0.85 -13.84
N GLN A 15 18.48 -2.01 -13.28
CA GLN A 15 17.24 -2.74 -13.19
C GLN A 15 16.34 -2.01 -12.22
N PRO A 16 15.04 -1.89 -12.51
CA PRO A 16 14.11 -1.42 -11.48
C PRO A 16 14.18 -2.36 -10.29
N SER A 17 14.23 -1.81 -9.11
CA SER A 17 14.15 -2.62 -7.91
C SER A 17 12.77 -2.50 -7.30
N VAL A 18 12.34 -3.58 -6.66
CA VAL A 18 11.04 -3.64 -6.01
C VAL A 18 11.27 -3.64 -4.52
N VAL A 19 10.61 -2.72 -3.82
CA VAL A 19 10.68 -2.64 -2.37
C VAL A 19 9.26 -2.81 -1.84
N TYR A 20 9.04 -3.86 -1.08
CA TYR A 20 7.74 -4.08 -0.47
C TYR A 20 7.59 -3.22 0.78
N LEU A 21 6.40 -2.64 0.97
CA LEU A 21 6.12 -1.87 2.17
C LEU A 21 6.30 -2.73 3.43
N SER A 22 6.05 -4.03 3.32
CA SER A 22 6.22 -4.95 4.45
C SER A 22 7.67 -5.03 4.96
N ASN A 23 8.62 -4.61 4.15
CA ASN A 23 10.04 -4.59 4.53
C ASN A 23 10.50 -3.22 5.01
N LEU A 24 9.60 -2.25 5.04
CA LEU A 24 9.92 -0.91 5.50
C LEU A 24 9.34 -0.69 6.88
N THR A 25 10.00 0.17 7.64
CA THR A 25 9.47 0.60 8.92
C THR A 25 8.64 1.85 8.68
N PRO A 26 7.34 1.83 9.03
CA PRO A 26 6.53 3.04 8.88
C PRO A 26 7.12 4.17 9.70
N ALA A 27 7.04 5.38 9.16
CA ALA A 27 7.49 6.57 9.87
C ALA A 27 6.36 7.07 10.77
N GLY A 28 6.74 7.70 11.86
CA GLY A 28 5.77 8.25 12.78
C GLY A 28 5.24 7.19 13.72
N ASP A 29 4.77 7.64 14.85
CA ASP A 29 4.22 6.76 15.87
C ASP A 29 2.85 7.29 16.25
N LEU A 30 1.84 6.59 15.86
CA LEU A 30 0.49 7.02 16.13
C LEU A 30 -0.25 6.05 17.02
N GLY A 31 0.47 5.14 17.66
CA GLY A 31 -0.15 4.15 18.49
C GLY A 31 -0.86 3.07 17.71
N PHE A 32 -0.81 3.13 16.40
CA PHE A 32 -1.36 2.12 15.52
C PHE A 32 -0.23 1.52 14.72
N SER A 33 -0.24 0.23 14.58
CA SER A 33 0.81 -0.45 13.85
C SER A 33 0.27 -0.98 12.55
N VAL A 34 1.03 -0.76 11.51
CA VAL A 34 0.86 -1.52 10.29
C VAL A 34 1.44 -2.89 10.55
N THR A 35 0.68 -3.92 10.24
CA THR A 35 1.11 -5.29 10.45
C THR A 35 1.57 -5.88 9.13
N PRO A 36 2.87 -6.21 8.99
CA PRO A 36 3.33 -6.89 7.78
C PRO A 36 2.99 -8.37 7.85
N GLY A 37 2.79 -8.97 6.70
CA GLY A 37 2.55 -10.39 6.62
C GLY A 37 1.67 -10.73 5.43
N PRO A 38 1.40 -12.03 5.21
CA PRO A 38 0.59 -12.44 4.09
C PRO A 38 -0.88 -12.04 4.30
N ALA A 39 -1.55 -11.79 3.20
CA ALA A 39 -2.99 -11.50 3.19
C ALA A 39 -3.66 -12.30 2.10
N VAL A 40 -4.89 -12.75 2.37
CA VAL A 40 -5.71 -13.41 1.36
C VAL A 40 -6.85 -12.46 1.02
N ILE A 41 -6.85 -11.98 -0.22
CA ILE A 41 -7.83 -11.03 -0.71
C ILE A 41 -8.49 -11.63 -1.94
N TYR A 42 -9.79 -11.81 -1.86
CA TYR A 42 -10.60 -12.35 -2.96
C TYR A 42 -9.99 -13.63 -3.52
N GLY A 43 -9.64 -14.55 -2.61
CA GLY A 43 -9.11 -15.85 -2.97
C GLY A 43 -7.66 -15.88 -3.42
N HIS A 44 -6.98 -14.75 -3.43
CA HIS A 44 -5.59 -14.69 -3.86
C HIS A 44 -4.69 -14.37 -2.67
N THR A 45 -3.59 -15.09 -2.54
CA THR A 45 -2.63 -14.87 -1.46
C THR A 45 -1.57 -13.88 -1.90
N TYR A 46 -1.42 -12.82 -1.11
CA TYR A 46 -0.40 -11.79 -1.30
C TYR A 46 0.60 -11.92 -0.17
N PRO A 47 1.77 -12.51 -0.42
CA PRO A 47 2.69 -12.85 0.68
C PRO A 47 3.38 -11.67 1.36
N ASN A 48 3.51 -10.55 0.67
CA ASN A 48 4.26 -9.41 1.20
C ASN A 48 3.35 -8.20 1.39
N SER A 49 2.36 -8.34 2.25
CA SER A 49 1.33 -7.32 2.43
C SER A 49 1.53 -6.55 3.72
N VAL A 50 0.85 -5.41 3.82
CA VAL A 50 0.72 -4.66 5.06
C VAL A 50 -0.74 -4.40 5.31
N GLY A 51 -1.14 -4.49 6.56
CA GLY A 51 -2.53 -4.28 6.93
C GLY A 51 -2.67 -3.47 8.19
N PHE A 52 -3.84 -2.90 8.39
CA PHE A 52 -4.18 -2.21 9.62
C PHE A 52 -5.69 -2.17 9.80
N MET A 53 -6.11 -1.83 11.01
CA MET A 53 -7.53 -1.72 11.29
C MET A 53 -8.01 -0.34 10.90
N CYS A 54 -9.10 -0.30 10.16
CA CYS A 54 -9.73 0.93 9.73
C CYS A 54 -10.93 1.20 10.65
N GLY A 55 -10.87 2.28 11.37
CA GLY A 55 -11.95 2.66 12.27
C GLY A 55 -12.92 3.63 11.64
N SER A 56 -14.01 3.86 12.34
CA SER A 56 -15.14 4.58 11.80
C SER A 56 -14.99 6.09 11.75
N SER A 57 -14.11 6.66 12.53
CA SER A 57 -14.03 8.12 12.64
C SER A 57 -12.62 8.61 12.45
N SER A 58 -11.82 7.83 11.80
CA SER A 58 -10.41 8.05 11.86
C SER A 58 -9.89 8.70 10.59
N SER A 59 -9.09 9.71 10.76
CA SER A 59 -8.29 10.23 9.68
C SER A 59 -6.84 9.75 9.84
N ASP A 60 -6.67 8.62 10.49
CA ASP A 60 -5.35 8.10 10.79
C ASP A 60 -4.62 7.65 9.53
N THR A 61 -3.33 7.84 9.55
CA THR A 61 -2.46 7.39 8.47
C THR A 61 -1.39 6.48 9.06
N PRO A 62 -1.77 5.26 9.50
CA PRO A 62 -0.81 4.37 10.13
C PRO A 62 0.30 3.94 9.19
N GLY A 63 0.02 3.88 7.90
CA GLY A 63 1.02 3.53 6.92
C GLY A 63 1.69 4.76 6.33
N THR A 64 2.60 5.37 7.06
CA THR A 64 3.37 6.52 6.58
C THR A 64 4.78 6.03 6.24
N TYR A 65 5.21 6.27 5.01
CA TYR A 65 6.50 5.79 4.51
C TYR A 65 7.30 6.90 3.87
N LYS A 66 8.59 6.94 4.17
CA LYS A 66 9.49 7.91 3.56
C LYS A 66 10.06 7.30 2.28
N LEU A 67 9.77 7.92 1.16
CA LEU A 67 10.24 7.44 -0.14
C LEU A 67 11.50 8.15 -0.60
N ASN A 68 11.76 9.33 -0.07
CA ASN A 68 12.94 10.13 -0.41
C ASN A 68 13.05 10.42 -1.91
N GLY A 69 11.92 10.45 -2.59
CA GLY A 69 11.89 10.77 -4.01
C GLY A 69 12.46 9.68 -4.92
N GLN A 70 12.74 8.49 -4.41
CA GLN A 70 13.40 7.45 -5.19
C GLN A 70 12.46 6.50 -5.91
N ALA A 71 11.24 6.37 -5.44
CA ALA A 71 10.27 5.50 -6.08
C ALA A 71 9.57 6.22 -7.21
N THR A 72 9.21 5.49 -8.25
CA THR A 72 8.47 6.05 -9.37
C THR A 72 7.05 5.54 -9.44
N GLU A 73 6.78 4.35 -8.92
CA GLU A 73 5.44 3.77 -8.93
C GLU A 73 5.14 3.12 -7.60
N PHE A 74 3.87 3.14 -7.23
CA PHE A 74 3.35 2.35 -6.12
C PHE A 74 2.25 1.46 -6.65
N ARG A 75 2.35 0.17 -6.40
CA ARG A 75 1.40 -0.84 -6.86
C ARG A 75 0.93 -1.68 -5.70
N THR A 76 -0.36 -1.93 -5.65
CA THR A 76 -0.94 -2.79 -4.63
C THR A 76 -2.32 -3.25 -5.07
N THR A 77 -2.82 -4.29 -4.43
CA THR A 77 -4.24 -4.62 -4.48
C THR A 77 -4.76 -4.42 -3.07
N VAL A 78 -5.61 -3.41 -2.90
CA VAL A 78 -6.16 -3.12 -1.59
C VAL A 78 -7.50 -3.83 -1.45
N GLY A 79 -7.73 -4.41 -0.28
CA GLY A 79 -8.98 -5.11 -0.04
C GLY A 79 -9.19 -5.45 1.42
N VAL A 80 -10.38 -5.94 1.70
CA VAL A 80 -10.72 -6.51 2.99
C VAL A 80 -10.39 -8.00 2.91
N PRO A 81 -9.59 -8.53 3.84
CA PRO A 81 -9.22 -9.94 3.79
C PRO A 81 -10.42 -10.88 3.84
N ASP A 82 -10.26 -12.05 3.25
CA ASP A 82 -11.36 -13.01 3.08
C ASP A 82 -11.94 -13.53 4.39
N ASN A 83 -11.25 -13.36 5.51
CA ASN A 83 -11.75 -13.80 6.79
C ASN A 83 -12.72 -12.81 7.44
N TRP A 84 -13.01 -11.70 6.77
CA TRP A 84 -14.02 -10.76 7.22
C TRP A 84 -15.36 -11.01 6.52
N PRO A 85 -16.48 -10.63 7.15
CA PRO A 85 -17.78 -10.71 6.48
C PRO A 85 -17.86 -9.82 5.25
N THR A 86 -18.71 -10.21 4.30
CA THR A 86 -18.80 -9.52 3.01
C THR A 86 -19.57 -8.21 3.05
N ASN A 87 -20.22 -7.92 4.17
CA ASN A 87 -21.06 -6.74 4.30
C ASN A 87 -20.32 -5.49 4.77
N TYR A 88 -19.00 -5.56 4.95
CA TYR A 88 -18.23 -4.40 5.34
C TYR A 88 -17.63 -3.73 4.12
N VAL A 89 -17.67 -2.39 4.13
CA VAL A 89 -17.06 -1.57 3.08
C VAL A 89 -16.08 -0.61 3.75
N VAL A 90 -14.87 -0.56 3.23
CA VAL A 90 -13.82 0.29 3.77
C VAL A 90 -13.38 1.26 2.68
N GLY A 91 -13.33 2.52 3.02
CA GLY A 91 -12.85 3.56 2.11
C GLY A 91 -11.64 4.26 2.66
N GLY A 92 -10.79 4.69 1.75
CA GLY A 92 -9.58 5.41 2.13
C GLY A 92 -8.88 6.01 0.94
N SER A 93 -7.65 6.42 1.19
CA SER A 93 -6.86 7.15 0.19
C SER A 93 -5.40 6.79 0.29
N VAL A 94 -4.71 6.95 -0.82
CA VAL A 94 -3.25 6.96 -0.87
C VAL A 94 -2.83 8.40 -1.12
N ILE A 95 -1.98 8.91 -0.25
CA ILE A 95 -1.62 10.32 -0.21
C ILE A 95 -0.11 10.46 -0.41
N GLY A 96 0.30 11.34 -1.30
CA GLY A 96 1.70 11.67 -1.52
C GLY A 96 1.96 13.14 -1.24
N ASP A 97 2.84 13.42 -0.29
CA ASP A 97 3.19 14.79 0.09
C ASP A 97 1.96 15.66 0.35
N GLY A 98 0.97 15.08 1.01
CA GLY A 98 -0.26 15.80 1.37
C GLY A 98 -1.30 15.85 0.26
N HIS A 99 -1.03 15.30 -0.91
CA HIS A 99 -1.98 15.29 -2.02
C HIS A 99 -2.57 13.89 -2.21
N THR A 100 -3.87 13.81 -2.41
CA THR A 100 -4.52 12.53 -2.68
C THR A 100 -4.14 12.04 -4.06
N LEU A 101 -3.51 10.88 -4.11
CA LEU A 101 -3.08 10.26 -5.37
C LEU A 101 -4.07 9.23 -5.86
N ALA A 102 -4.77 8.57 -4.95
CA ALA A 102 -5.78 7.58 -5.30
C ALA A 102 -6.75 7.43 -4.14
N THR A 103 -7.98 7.07 -4.45
CA THR A 103 -8.99 6.74 -3.44
C THR A 103 -9.49 5.33 -3.72
N PHE A 104 -10.03 4.70 -2.70
CA PHE A 104 -10.57 3.36 -2.85
C PHE A 104 -11.79 3.18 -1.95
N SER A 105 -12.66 2.27 -2.37
CA SER A 105 -13.75 1.78 -1.56
C SER A 105 -13.83 0.28 -1.85
N VAL A 106 -13.52 -0.52 -0.86
CA VAL A 106 -13.31 -1.96 -1.05
C VAL A 106 -14.12 -2.77 -0.05
N SER A 107 -14.38 -4.02 -0.41
CA SER A 107 -14.99 -5.00 0.47
C SER A 107 -14.36 -6.35 0.16
N VAL A 108 -14.77 -7.39 0.89
CA VAL A 108 -14.24 -8.73 0.66
C VAL A 108 -14.41 -9.15 -0.81
N LEU A 109 -15.57 -8.82 -1.41
CA LEU A 109 -15.86 -9.21 -2.79
C LEU A 109 -15.40 -8.21 -3.83
N LYS A 110 -14.90 -7.06 -3.41
CA LYS A 110 -14.50 -5.99 -4.34
C LYS A 110 -13.18 -5.36 -3.94
N PRO A 111 -12.07 -6.05 -4.17
CA PRO A 111 -10.77 -5.43 -4.01
C PRO A 111 -10.50 -4.44 -5.16
N LYS A 112 -9.52 -3.59 -4.98
CA LYS A 112 -9.15 -2.63 -6.01
C LYS A 112 -7.64 -2.67 -6.25
N ALA A 113 -7.26 -2.77 -7.50
CA ALA A 113 -5.87 -2.64 -7.90
C ALA A 113 -5.51 -1.16 -8.01
N ILE A 114 -4.38 -0.80 -7.44
CA ILE A 114 -3.87 0.56 -7.49
C ILE A 114 -2.48 0.52 -8.12
N ASN A 115 -2.28 1.37 -9.11
CA ASN A 115 -0.99 1.53 -9.77
C ASN A 115 -0.86 3.00 -10.08
N ILE A 116 -0.05 3.71 -9.29
CA ILE A 116 0.04 5.16 -9.39
C ILE A 116 1.49 5.61 -9.50
N ASN A 117 1.66 6.78 -10.09
CA ASN A 117 2.94 7.44 -10.19
C ASN A 117 3.23 8.14 -8.87
N VAL A 118 4.38 7.84 -8.29
CA VAL A 118 4.84 8.49 -7.06
C VAL A 118 6.20 9.15 -7.26
N SER A 119 6.53 9.50 -8.49
CA SER A 119 7.78 10.19 -8.79
C SER A 119 7.87 11.48 -7.98
N HIS A 120 9.03 11.69 -7.37
CA HIS A 120 9.32 12.88 -6.54
C HIS A 120 8.53 12.95 -5.24
N VAL A 121 7.77 11.92 -4.89
CA VAL A 121 7.07 11.90 -3.61
C VAL A 121 8.06 11.58 -2.50
N GLU A 122 8.05 12.42 -1.46
CA GLU A 122 8.89 12.21 -0.30
C GLU A 122 8.21 11.35 0.75
N ILE A 123 6.92 11.60 0.98
CA ILE A 123 6.16 10.91 2.02
C ILE A 123 4.91 10.30 1.39
N LEU A 124 4.77 9.00 1.52
CA LEU A 124 3.58 8.27 1.08
C LEU A 124 2.78 7.87 2.32
N GLN A 125 1.48 8.10 2.28
CA GLN A 125 0.61 7.75 3.39
C GLN A 125 -0.56 6.92 2.90
N LEU A 126 -0.89 5.89 3.66
CA LEU A 126 -2.06 5.08 3.45
C LEU A 126 -3.07 5.50 4.51
N GLN A 127 -4.22 5.99 4.07
CA GLN A 127 -5.22 6.56 4.96
C GLN A 127 -6.52 5.80 4.88
N CYS A 128 -7.11 5.58 6.04
CA CYS A 128 -8.46 5.06 6.15
C CYS A 128 -9.42 6.23 6.38
N SER A 129 -10.51 6.25 5.65
CA SER A 129 -11.51 7.31 5.78
C SER A 129 -12.78 6.83 6.48
N TYR A 130 -13.19 5.58 6.25
CA TYR A 130 -14.37 5.05 6.89
C TYR A 130 -14.39 3.51 6.80
N ALA A 131 -15.15 2.91 7.71
CA ALA A 131 -15.47 1.50 7.65
C ALA A 131 -16.94 1.37 8.04
N LEU A 132 -17.74 0.78 7.18
CA LEU A 132 -19.19 0.70 7.34
C LEU A 132 -19.67 -0.73 7.22
N ASP A 133 -20.74 -1.05 7.96
CA ASP A 133 -21.48 -2.26 7.75
C ASP A 133 -22.70 -1.90 6.91
N THR A 134 -22.79 -2.47 5.70
CA THR A 134 -23.85 -2.12 4.77
C THR A 134 -25.22 -2.69 5.21
N SER A 135 -25.22 -3.63 6.14
CA SER A 135 -26.49 -4.22 6.58
C SER A 135 -27.23 -3.34 7.56
N ASP A 136 -26.54 -2.48 8.32
CA ASP A 136 -27.20 -1.64 9.31
C ASP A 136 -26.68 -0.20 9.31
N ASN A 137 -25.82 0.15 8.37
CA ASN A 137 -25.18 1.47 8.27
C ASN A 137 -24.39 1.85 9.51
N GLY A 138 -24.05 0.87 10.34
CA GLY A 138 -23.21 1.11 11.50
C GLY A 138 -21.77 1.32 11.08
N THR A 139 -20.98 1.87 12.00
CA THR A 139 -19.56 2.11 11.78
C THR A 139 -18.78 1.18 12.69
N TYR A 140 -17.80 0.52 12.10
CA TYR A 140 -17.06 -0.53 12.79
C TYR A 140 -15.57 -0.42 12.48
N ALA A 141 -14.76 -1.14 13.25
CA ALA A 141 -13.35 -1.30 12.92
C ALA A 141 -13.24 -2.55 12.04
N VAL A 142 -12.65 -2.39 10.88
CA VAL A 142 -12.53 -3.45 9.89
C VAL A 142 -11.07 -3.52 9.42
N GLY A 143 -10.55 -4.73 9.31
CA GLY A 143 -9.21 -4.93 8.79
C GLY A 143 -9.14 -4.63 7.30
N ILE A 144 -8.05 -4.01 6.88
CA ILE A 144 -7.79 -3.74 5.48
C ILE A 144 -6.34 -4.12 5.20
N ASP A 145 -6.10 -4.68 4.03
CA ASP A 145 -4.76 -5.05 3.61
C ASP A 145 -4.42 -4.44 2.26
N PHE A 146 -3.15 -4.08 2.14
CA PHE A 146 -2.56 -3.64 0.87
C PHE A 146 -1.72 -4.80 0.38
N GLY A 147 -2.33 -5.62 -0.48
CA GLY A 147 -1.72 -6.85 -0.95
C GLY A 147 -0.51 -6.59 -1.82
N ASP A 148 0.61 -7.17 -1.43
CA ASP A 148 1.90 -7.00 -2.10
C ASP A 148 2.19 -5.52 -2.42
N GLY A 149 1.85 -4.64 -1.48
CA GLY A 149 2.12 -3.22 -1.64
C GLY A 149 3.61 -2.99 -1.85
N ARG A 150 3.96 -2.39 -2.97
CA ARG A 150 5.35 -2.28 -3.37
C ARG A 150 5.65 -1.01 -4.12
N LEU A 151 6.87 -0.58 -3.94
CA LEU A 151 7.42 0.59 -4.62
C LEU A 151 8.37 0.11 -5.70
N ILE A 152 8.28 0.72 -6.86
CA ILE A 152 9.21 0.47 -7.96
C ILE A 152 10.20 1.62 -7.94
N GLU A 153 11.47 1.30 -7.79
CA GLU A 153 12.54 2.30 -7.75
C GLU A 153 13.44 2.08 -8.96
N HIS A 154 13.82 3.17 -9.59
CA HIS A 154 14.75 3.14 -10.70
C HIS A 154 16.04 3.78 -10.22
N GLY A 155 17.10 3.03 -10.28
CA GLY A 155 18.37 3.46 -9.75
C GLY A 155 19.13 4.43 -10.62
#